data_356b2a7091593e9f679d5b238d965d6b
#
_entry.id   356b2a7091593e9f679d5b238d965d6b
#
_cell.length_a   1.000
_cell.length_b   1.000
_cell.length_c   1.000
_cell.angle_alpha   90.00
_cell.angle_beta   90.00
_cell.angle_gamma   90.00
#
_symmetry.space_group_name_H-M   'P 1'
#
loop_
_entity.id
_entity.type
_entity.pdbx_description
1 polymer ?
#
loop_
_entity_poly.entity_id
_entity_poly.type
_entity_poly.pdbx_seq_one_letter_code
_entity_poly.pdbx_strand_id
1 'polypeptide(L)'
;MTKQLASDYSDLKSHVCSLIQLIFSLMNAHNIELFFHTLKAANPQPNTELAYTSVFELLTAVLLSAQAIDVSVNKATRKLFPVANTPQAILALGQEGLESYIKTIGLYRNKASNLLKTCQILMDQHQGKIPRSRDALEALPGVGRKTANVVLNVAFGEPTMAVDTHIFRLGNRTGLAPGKTPLAVELKLLKRIPPKYLVDAHHWLILHGRYVCQARKPLCHQCAVAAYCDFKPKTAS
;
A
#
# COMPACT_ATOMS: atom_id res chain seq x y z
N MET A 1 -16.77 -36.05 -39.37
CA MET A 1 -15.43 -35.79 -38.84
C MET A 1 -14.90 -34.37 -39.11
N THR A 2 -15.28 -33.73 -40.20
CA THR A 2 -14.74 -32.38 -40.60
C THR A 2 -15.27 -31.18 -39.78
N LYS A 3 -16.47 -31.22 -39.22
CA LYS A 3 -17.03 -30.09 -38.42
C LYS A 3 -16.46 -29.99 -37.01
N GLN A 4 -16.10 -31.11 -36.39
CA GLN A 4 -15.53 -31.18 -35.07
C GLN A 4 -14.09 -30.57 -35.04
N LEU A 5 -13.26 -30.94 -36.05
CA LEU A 5 -11.90 -30.42 -36.18
C LEU A 5 -11.87 -28.91 -36.45
N ALA A 6 -12.85 -28.34 -37.11
CA ALA A 6 -12.98 -26.91 -37.34
C ALA A 6 -13.33 -26.12 -36.06
N SER A 7 -14.22 -26.71 -35.21
CA SER A 7 -14.58 -26.16 -33.90
C SER A 7 -13.37 -26.14 -32.95
N ASP A 8 -12.64 -27.26 -32.83
CA ASP A 8 -11.50 -27.39 -31.94
C ASP A 8 -10.35 -26.46 -32.35
N TYR A 9 -10.17 -26.22 -33.67
CA TYR A 9 -9.17 -25.25 -34.17
C TYR A 9 -9.57 -23.81 -33.91
N SER A 10 -10.84 -23.45 -33.95
CA SER A 10 -11.35 -22.12 -33.60
C SER A 10 -11.19 -21.83 -32.12
N ASP A 11 -11.46 -22.81 -31.26
CA ASP A 11 -11.30 -22.70 -29.80
C ASP A 11 -9.83 -22.60 -29.41
N LEU A 12 -8.95 -23.37 -30.06
CA LEU A 12 -7.50 -23.28 -29.86
C LEU A 12 -6.96 -21.91 -30.28
N LYS A 13 -7.41 -21.36 -31.41
CA LYS A 13 -7.06 -20.01 -31.86
C LYS A 13 -7.55 -18.92 -30.88
N SER A 14 -8.76 -19.04 -30.35
CA SER A 14 -9.28 -18.09 -29.39
C SER A 14 -8.51 -18.14 -28.06
N HIS A 15 -8.14 -19.33 -27.58
CA HIS A 15 -7.29 -19.51 -26.38
C HIS A 15 -5.87 -19.01 -26.59
N VAL A 16 -5.25 -19.31 -27.73
CA VAL A 16 -3.91 -18.81 -28.07
C VAL A 16 -3.91 -17.28 -28.23
N CYS A 17 -4.96 -16.71 -28.87
CA CYS A 17 -5.12 -15.27 -29.00
C CYS A 17 -5.33 -14.58 -27.63
N SER A 18 -6.10 -15.20 -26.75
CA SER A 18 -6.32 -14.73 -25.36
C SER A 18 -5.03 -14.83 -24.53
N LEU A 19 -4.25 -15.91 -24.66
CA LEU A 19 -2.95 -16.07 -24.02
C LEU A 19 -1.91 -15.06 -24.55
N ILE A 20 -1.91 -14.81 -25.87
CA ILE A 20 -1.03 -13.81 -26.51
C ILE A 20 -1.43 -12.40 -26.07
N GLN A 21 -2.73 -12.07 -25.95
CA GLN A 21 -3.19 -10.80 -25.39
C GLN A 21 -2.83 -10.63 -23.92
N LEU A 22 -2.84 -11.71 -23.11
CA LEU A 22 -2.37 -11.71 -21.73
C LEU A 22 -0.86 -11.49 -21.61
N ILE A 23 -0.08 -12.01 -22.57
CA ILE A 23 1.38 -11.81 -22.64
C ILE A 23 1.73 -10.37 -23.06
N PHE A 24 0.94 -9.75 -23.96
CA PHE A 24 1.12 -8.36 -24.38
C PHE A 24 0.63 -7.31 -23.39
N SER A 25 -0.08 -7.70 -22.32
CA SER A 25 -0.56 -6.76 -21.28
C SER A 25 0.37 -6.62 -20.07
N LEU A 26 1.55 -7.24 -20.10
CA LEU A 26 2.53 -7.18 -19.02
C LEU A 26 3.70 -6.27 -19.39
N MET A 27 3.91 -5.20 -18.62
CA MET A 27 5.10 -4.36 -18.76
C MET A 27 6.36 -5.23 -18.72
N ASN A 28 7.25 -5.13 -19.71
CA ASN A 28 8.48 -5.91 -19.77
C ASN A 28 9.52 -5.46 -18.73
N ALA A 29 10.55 -6.28 -18.47
CA ALA A 29 11.56 -6.01 -17.45
C ALA A 29 12.33 -4.69 -17.70
N HIS A 30 12.64 -4.38 -18.95
CA HIS A 30 13.31 -3.15 -19.34
C HIS A 30 12.46 -1.92 -18.99
N ASN A 31 11.17 -1.94 -19.33
CA ASN A 31 10.25 -0.86 -19.01
C ASN A 31 10.04 -0.72 -17.49
N ILE A 32 10.06 -1.82 -16.72
CA ILE A 32 10.01 -1.77 -15.25
C ILE A 32 11.24 -1.04 -14.70
N GLU A 33 12.42 -1.35 -15.20
CA GLU A 33 13.66 -0.68 -14.80
C GLU A 33 13.57 0.84 -15.07
N LEU A 34 13.16 1.23 -16.27
CA LEU A 34 13.01 2.65 -16.65
C LEU A 34 11.90 3.34 -15.86
N PHE A 35 10.80 2.64 -15.58
CA PHE A 35 9.69 3.16 -14.77
C PHE A 35 10.17 3.56 -13.36
N PHE A 36 10.85 2.66 -12.65
CA PHE A 36 11.34 2.95 -11.30
C PHE A 36 12.55 3.90 -11.30
N HIS A 37 13.42 3.82 -12.29
CA HIS A 37 14.49 4.80 -12.46
C HIS A 37 13.93 6.23 -12.60
N THR A 38 12.88 6.40 -13.40
CA THR A 38 12.23 7.72 -13.60
C THR A 38 11.54 8.21 -12.33
N LEU A 39 10.83 7.32 -11.59
CA LEU A 39 10.22 7.68 -10.31
C LEU A 39 11.27 8.09 -9.28
N LYS A 40 12.38 7.36 -9.20
CA LYS A 40 13.51 7.68 -8.31
C LYS A 40 14.15 9.01 -8.67
N ALA A 41 14.36 9.30 -9.96
CA ALA A 41 14.90 10.58 -10.40
C ALA A 41 13.99 11.76 -10.03
N ALA A 42 12.65 11.58 -10.15
CA ALA A 42 11.67 12.60 -9.81
C ALA A 42 11.50 12.82 -8.30
N ASN A 43 11.70 11.78 -7.49
CA ASN A 43 11.60 11.83 -6.03
C ASN A 43 12.63 10.85 -5.39
N PRO A 44 13.87 11.28 -5.16
CA PRO A 44 14.94 10.41 -4.66
C PRO A 44 14.71 9.86 -3.25
N GLN A 45 13.92 10.54 -2.43
CA GLN A 45 13.63 10.18 -1.04
C GLN A 45 12.12 10.21 -0.77
N PRO A 46 11.38 9.22 -1.31
CA PRO A 46 9.95 9.16 -1.11
C PRO A 46 9.62 8.82 0.35
N ASN A 47 8.62 9.48 0.92
CA ASN A 47 8.25 9.27 2.32
C ASN A 47 6.74 9.18 2.49
N THR A 48 6.30 8.67 3.64
CA THR A 48 4.89 8.68 4.05
C THR A 48 4.43 10.11 4.37
N GLU A 49 3.14 10.36 4.16
CA GLU A 49 2.51 11.63 4.53
C GLU A 49 2.03 11.66 5.99
N LEU A 50 2.12 10.53 6.71
CA LEU A 50 1.83 10.47 8.15
C LEU A 50 2.98 11.07 8.96
N ALA A 51 2.63 11.90 9.96
CA ALA A 51 3.59 12.49 10.88
C ALA A 51 3.83 11.58 12.08
N TYR A 52 5.09 11.24 12.34
CA TYR A 52 5.52 10.42 13.47
C TYR A 52 6.99 10.71 13.83
N THR A 53 7.41 10.38 15.05
CA THR A 53 8.79 10.50 15.54
C THR A 53 9.33 9.16 16.08
N SER A 54 8.47 8.18 16.32
CA SER A 54 8.85 6.85 16.79
C SER A 54 8.12 5.74 16.05
N VAL A 55 8.63 4.51 16.13
CA VAL A 55 7.97 3.32 15.52
C VAL A 55 6.58 3.08 16.11
N PHE A 56 6.38 3.37 17.39
CA PHE A 56 5.07 3.28 18.04
C PHE A 56 4.10 4.34 17.50
N GLU A 57 4.54 5.58 17.34
CA GLU A 57 3.74 6.64 16.72
C GLU A 57 3.37 6.28 15.28
N LEU A 58 4.29 5.71 14.50
CA LEU A 58 4.01 5.21 13.15
C LEU A 58 2.92 4.15 13.17
N LEU A 59 3.05 3.08 13.99
CA LEU A 59 2.03 2.03 14.10
C LEU A 59 0.67 2.63 14.46
N THR A 60 0.64 3.54 15.45
CA THR A 60 -0.57 4.23 15.88
C THR A 60 -1.19 5.03 14.73
N ALA A 61 -0.40 5.85 14.04
CA ALA A 61 -0.88 6.65 12.90
C ALA A 61 -1.41 5.78 11.76
N VAL A 62 -0.71 4.68 11.41
CA VAL A 62 -1.16 3.74 10.37
C VAL A 62 -2.44 3.02 10.78
N LEU A 63 -2.59 2.59 12.04
CA LEU A 63 -3.82 1.99 12.56
C LEU A 63 -4.99 2.98 12.47
N LEU A 64 -4.76 4.22 12.87
CA LEU A 64 -5.75 5.29 12.79
C LEU A 64 -6.11 5.68 11.36
N SER A 65 -5.21 5.47 10.37
CA SER A 65 -5.44 5.81 8.97
C SER A 65 -6.34 4.82 8.22
N ALA A 66 -6.69 3.67 8.80
CA ALA A 66 -7.62 2.73 8.18
C ALA A 66 -8.96 3.42 7.86
N GLN A 67 -9.33 3.49 6.57
CA GLN A 67 -10.52 4.20 6.08
C GLN A 67 -10.60 5.69 6.51
N ALA A 68 -9.45 6.34 6.66
CA ALA A 68 -9.36 7.77 6.95
C ALA A 68 -8.27 8.42 6.09
N ILE A 69 -8.36 9.73 5.88
CA ILE A 69 -7.35 10.49 5.13
C ILE A 69 -6.21 10.92 6.08
N ASP A 70 -4.98 10.88 5.58
CA ASP A 70 -3.78 11.15 6.38
C ASP A 70 -3.82 12.55 7.05
N VAL A 71 -4.39 13.56 6.39
CA VAL A 71 -4.56 14.91 6.96
C VAL A 71 -5.39 14.88 8.25
N SER A 72 -6.49 14.10 8.29
CA SER A 72 -7.33 14.01 9.50
C SER A 72 -6.62 13.24 10.61
N VAL A 73 -5.84 12.21 10.25
CA VAL A 73 -5.01 11.46 11.21
C VAL A 73 -3.95 12.37 11.79
N ASN A 74 -3.18 13.08 10.97
CA ASN A 74 -2.15 14.01 11.44
C ASN A 74 -2.70 15.12 12.33
N LYS A 75 -3.93 15.62 12.04
CA LYS A 75 -4.59 16.60 12.90
C LYS A 75 -4.91 16.05 14.30
N ALA A 76 -5.30 14.79 14.40
CA ALA A 76 -5.59 14.12 15.66
C ALA A 76 -4.30 13.74 16.41
N THR A 77 -3.33 13.10 15.73
CA THR A 77 -2.09 12.64 16.33
C THR A 77 -1.19 13.80 16.80
N ARG A 78 -1.22 14.95 16.13
CA ARG A 78 -0.54 16.17 16.58
C ARG A 78 -0.97 16.61 17.99
N LYS A 79 -2.21 16.31 18.40
CA LYS A 79 -2.71 16.58 19.75
C LYS A 79 -2.46 15.41 20.70
N LEU A 80 -2.50 14.18 20.20
CA LEU A 80 -2.35 12.96 20.98
C LEU A 80 -0.90 12.70 21.37
N PHE A 81 0.04 12.73 20.44
CA PHE A 81 1.42 12.31 20.67
C PHE A 81 2.19 13.12 21.70
N PRO A 82 2.02 14.46 21.85
CA PRO A 82 2.63 15.19 22.97
C PRO A 82 2.19 14.74 24.37
N VAL A 83 1.02 14.08 24.46
CA VAL A 83 0.45 13.60 25.74
C VAL A 83 0.68 12.09 25.91
N ALA A 84 0.53 11.32 24.84
CA ALA A 84 0.58 9.86 24.89
C ALA A 84 1.23 9.30 23.60
N ASN A 85 2.53 9.07 23.62
CA ASN A 85 3.31 8.53 22.52
C ASN A 85 4.02 7.21 22.85
N THR A 86 3.57 6.52 23.88
CA THR A 86 4.01 5.18 24.29
C THR A 86 2.83 4.27 24.58
N PRO A 87 2.98 2.93 24.52
CA PRO A 87 1.90 2.01 24.89
C PRO A 87 1.35 2.28 26.30
N GLN A 88 2.22 2.53 27.29
CA GLN A 88 1.81 2.84 28.66
C GLN A 88 0.98 4.13 28.74
N ALA A 89 1.41 5.19 28.05
CA ALA A 89 0.72 6.47 28.09
C ALA A 89 -0.66 6.38 27.40
N ILE A 90 -0.79 5.60 26.31
CA ILE A 90 -2.10 5.32 25.68
C ILE A 90 -3.01 4.53 26.62
N LEU A 91 -2.50 3.52 27.32
CA LEU A 91 -3.28 2.75 28.30
C LEU A 91 -3.74 3.63 29.46
N ALA A 92 -2.90 4.56 29.93
CA ALA A 92 -3.24 5.48 31.00
C ALA A 92 -4.37 6.47 30.64
N LEU A 93 -4.54 6.83 29.35
CA LEU A 93 -5.68 7.63 28.88
C LEU A 93 -7.02 6.89 29.01
N GLY A 94 -7.00 5.56 28.91
CA GLY A 94 -8.21 4.76 28.81
C GLY A 94 -9.01 5.04 27.54
N GLN A 95 -10.19 4.38 27.45
CA GLN A 95 -11.04 4.45 26.24
C GLN A 95 -11.54 5.88 25.98
N GLU A 96 -12.15 6.50 26.98
CA GLU A 96 -12.76 7.84 26.84
C GLU A 96 -11.71 8.92 26.59
N GLY A 97 -10.58 8.87 27.31
CA GLY A 97 -9.47 9.79 27.11
C GLY A 97 -8.92 9.72 25.68
N LEU A 98 -8.64 8.50 25.18
CA LEU A 98 -8.16 8.31 23.83
C LEU A 98 -9.18 8.76 22.77
N GLU A 99 -10.47 8.42 22.94
CA GLU A 99 -11.54 8.84 22.05
C GLU A 99 -11.63 10.36 21.91
N SER A 100 -11.39 11.11 23.01
CA SER A 100 -11.44 12.57 23.00
C SER A 100 -10.46 13.19 21.99
N TYR A 101 -9.30 12.57 21.78
CA TYR A 101 -8.28 13.02 20.81
C TYR A 101 -8.60 12.61 19.37
N ILE A 102 -9.19 11.42 19.16
CA ILE A 102 -9.37 10.84 17.82
C ILE A 102 -10.81 10.88 17.30
N LYS A 103 -11.76 11.50 18.01
CA LYS A 103 -13.19 11.55 17.65
C LYS A 103 -13.50 12.16 16.27
N THR A 104 -12.55 12.88 15.68
CA THR A 104 -12.68 13.43 14.32
C THR A 104 -12.33 12.40 13.22
N ILE A 105 -11.81 11.23 13.59
CA ILE A 105 -11.47 10.15 12.68
C ILE A 105 -12.65 9.18 12.59
N GLY A 106 -13.02 8.76 11.37
CA GLY A 106 -14.09 7.76 11.19
C GLY A 106 -13.80 6.46 11.96
N LEU A 107 -14.85 5.84 12.52
CA LEU A 107 -14.77 4.61 13.32
C LEU A 107 -13.89 4.74 14.57
N TYR A 108 -13.78 5.93 15.14
CA TYR A 108 -12.85 6.26 16.23
C TYR A 108 -13.00 5.35 17.45
N ARG A 109 -14.23 4.95 17.82
CA ARG A 109 -14.46 4.07 18.99
C ARG A 109 -13.81 2.70 18.81
N ASN A 110 -14.00 2.08 17.64
CA ASN A 110 -13.38 0.80 17.31
C ASN A 110 -11.85 0.93 17.21
N LYS A 111 -11.36 2.04 16.65
CA LYS A 111 -9.93 2.33 16.56
C LYS A 111 -9.31 2.55 17.94
N ALA A 112 -9.98 3.27 18.84
CA ALA A 112 -9.55 3.42 20.23
C ALA A 112 -9.47 2.07 20.94
N SER A 113 -10.53 1.26 20.87
CA SER A 113 -10.55 -0.09 21.44
C SER A 113 -9.44 -0.99 20.90
N ASN A 114 -9.22 -1.00 19.59
CA ASN A 114 -8.15 -1.77 18.97
C ASN A 114 -6.77 -1.27 19.40
N LEU A 115 -6.55 0.04 19.46
CA LEU A 115 -5.26 0.61 19.87
C LEU A 115 -4.95 0.29 21.33
N LEU A 116 -5.94 0.39 22.24
CA LEU A 116 -5.75 -0.02 23.63
C LEU A 116 -5.39 -1.50 23.79
N LYS A 117 -6.12 -2.39 23.09
CA LYS A 117 -5.81 -3.83 23.08
C LYS A 117 -4.42 -4.09 22.51
N THR A 118 -4.05 -3.40 21.43
CA THR A 118 -2.70 -3.46 20.85
C THR A 118 -1.65 -3.01 21.86
N CYS A 119 -1.85 -1.90 22.56
CA CYS A 119 -0.94 -1.43 23.60
C CYS A 119 -0.79 -2.45 24.74
N GLN A 120 -1.89 -3.09 25.17
CA GLN A 120 -1.83 -4.13 26.17
C GLN A 120 -0.98 -5.32 25.73
N ILE A 121 -1.20 -5.84 24.51
CA ILE A 121 -0.40 -6.93 23.95
C ILE A 121 1.09 -6.53 23.81
N LEU A 122 1.37 -5.31 23.38
CA LEU A 122 2.75 -4.82 23.29
C LEU A 122 3.43 -4.80 24.66
N MET A 123 2.71 -4.42 25.73
CA MET A 123 3.25 -4.43 27.08
C MET A 123 3.48 -5.87 27.59
N ASP A 124 2.51 -6.75 27.41
CA ASP A 124 2.50 -8.09 28.00
C ASP A 124 3.47 -9.04 27.26
N GLN A 125 3.57 -8.92 25.94
CA GLN A 125 4.29 -9.90 25.10
C GLN A 125 5.54 -9.35 24.42
N HIS A 126 5.67 -8.01 24.30
CA HIS A 126 6.73 -7.38 23.53
C HIS A 126 7.52 -6.30 24.31
N GLN A 127 7.35 -6.22 25.64
CA GLN A 127 8.05 -5.24 26.50
C GLN A 127 7.86 -3.77 26.02
N GLY A 128 6.67 -3.47 25.51
CA GLY A 128 6.34 -2.15 24.95
C GLY A 128 6.96 -1.83 23.58
N LYS A 129 7.67 -2.78 22.96
CA LYS A 129 8.33 -2.60 21.65
C LYS A 129 7.46 -3.11 20.51
N ILE A 130 7.64 -2.53 19.33
CA ILE A 130 6.95 -3.00 18.12
C ILE A 130 7.70 -4.22 17.56
N PRO A 131 7.00 -5.37 17.34
CA PRO A 131 7.63 -6.56 16.78
C PRO A 131 8.02 -6.34 15.30
N ARG A 132 9.13 -6.98 14.88
CA ARG A 132 9.64 -6.90 13.49
C ARG A 132 9.17 -8.05 12.60
N SER A 133 8.24 -8.88 13.06
CA SER A 133 7.70 -9.97 12.25
C SER A 133 6.29 -9.62 11.77
N ARG A 134 5.96 -10.02 10.54
CA ARG A 134 4.61 -9.81 9.98
C ARG A 134 3.56 -10.51 10.80
N ASP A 135 3.80 -11.76 11.18
CA ASP A 135 2.83 -12.58 11.92
C ASP A 135 2.53 -11.96 13.29
N ALA A 136 3.56 -11.48 13.99
CA ALA A 136 3.37 -10.80 15.26
C ALA A 136 2.66 -9.45 15.12
N LEU A 137 2.89 -8.72 14.03
CA LEU A 137 2.16 -7.48 13.73
C LEU A 137 0.70 -7.76 13.37
N GLU A 138 0.43 -8.78 12.54
CA GLU A 138 -0.94 -9.15 12.15
C GLU A 138 -1.76 -9.74 13.31
N ALA A 139 -1.10 -10.25 14.36
CA ALA A 139 -1.75 -10.67 15.61
C ALA A 139 -2.28 -9.49 16.46
N LEU A 140 -1.82 -8.26 16.20
CA LEU A 140 -2.27 -7.07 16.92
C LEU A 140 -3.67 -6.64 16.45
N PRO A 141 -4.60 -6.31 17.36
CA PRO A 141 -5.96 -5.88 17.02
C PRO A 141 -5.99 -4.68 16.06
N GLY A 142 -6.69 -4.81 14.94
CA GLY A 142 -6.79 -3.77 13.91
C GLY A 142 -5.59 -3.67 12.97
N VAL A 143 -4.59 -4.52 13.12
CA VAL A 143 -3.44 -4.61 12.23
C VAL A 143 -3.63 -5.77 11.25
N GLY A 144 -3.98 -5.45 10.00
CA GLY A 144 -4.01 -6.43 8.93
C GLY A 144 -2.72 -6.40 8.11
N ARG A 145 -2.62 -7.30 7.12
CA ARG A 145 -1.46 -7.45 6.23
C ARG A 145 -0.94 -6.12 5.65
N LYS A 146 -1.85 -5.25 5.17
CA LYS A 146 -1.47 -3.94 4.63
C LYS A 146 -0.78 -3.08 5.68
N THR A 147 -1.32 -3.01 6.89
CA THR A 147 -0.77 -2.22 8.01
C THR A 147 0.59 -2.79 8.45
N ALA A 148 0.69 -4.11 8.60
CA ALA A 148 1.95 -4.78 8.92
C ALA A 148 3.03 -4.49 7.88
N ASN A 149 2.71 -4.59 6.58
CA ASN A 149 3.65 -4.28 5.50
C ASN A 149 4.11 -2.81 5.52
N VAL A 150 3.22 -1.84 5.82
CA VAL A 150 3.62 -0.43 5.97
C VAL A 150 4.61 -0.26 7.12
N VAL A 151 4.33 -0.84 8.29
CA VAL A 151 5.21 -0.71 9.45
C VAL A 151 6.57 -1.36 9.18
N LEU A 152 6.61 -2.56 8.61
CA LEU A 152 7.85 -3.25 8.26
C LEU A 152 8.68 -2.44 7.25
N ASN A 153 8.04 -1.88 6.24
CA ASN A 153 8.73 -1.07 5.24
C ASN A 153 9.27 0.24 5.84
N VAL A 154 8.38 1.02 6.45
CA VAL A 154 8.69 2.40 6.86
C VAL A 154 9.60 2.43 8.10
N ALA A 155 9.32 1.59 9.11
CA ALA A 155 10.07 1.62 10.37
C ALA A 155 11.36 0.79 10.32
N PHE A 156 11.37 -0.27 9.52
CA PHE A 156 12.45 -1.25 9.55
C PHE A 156 13.20 -1.38 8.22
N GLY A 157 12.78 -0.65 7.17
CA GLY A 157 13.42 -0.70 5.85
C GLY A 157 13.26 -2.04 5.14
N GLU A 158 12.26 -2.85 5.53
CA GLU A 158 12.05 -4.13 4.89
C GLU A 158 11.39 -3.97 3.51
N PRO A 159 11.78 -4.77 2.52
CA PRO A 159 11.26 -4.65 1.15
C PRO A 159 9.85 -5.26 1.05
N THR A 160 8.90 -4.74 1.83
CA THR A 160 7.48 -5.14 1.79
C THR A 160 6.66 -4.20 0.91
N MET A 161 5.51 -4.70 0.44
CA MET A 161 4.61 -3.94 -0.42
C MET A 161 3.20 -3.92 0.16
N ALA A 162 2.78 -2.76 0.66
CA ALA A 162 1.44 -2.60 1.24
C ALA A 162 0.44 -2.17 0.17
N VAL A 163 -0.18 -3.13 -0.50
CA VAL A 163 -1.12 -2.86 -1.60
C VAL A 163 -2.43 -2.29 -1.07
N ASP A 164 -2.65 -1.01 -1.33
CA ASP A 164 -3.91 -0.30 -1.13
C ASP A 164 -4.68 -0.15 -2.46
N THR A 165 -5.78 0.60 -2.46
CA THR A 165 -6.58 0.85 -3.66
C THR A 165 -5.81 1.61 -4.75
N HIS A 166 -4.85 2.47 -4.37
CA HIS A 166 -4.02 3.21 -5.31
C HIS A 166 -3.00 2.31 -6.00
N ILE A 167 -2.26 1.52 -5.22
CA ILE A 167 -1.26 0.57 -5.74
C ILE A 167 -1.95 -0.56 -6.50
N PHE A 168 -3.09 -1.08 -6.01
CA PHE A 168 -3.88 -2.09 -6.72
C PHE A 168 -4.30 -1.60 -8.11
N ARG A 169 -4.85 -0.38 -8.19
CA ARG A 169 -5.23 0.23 -9.47
C ARG A 169 -4.02 0.45 -10.37
N LEU A 170 -2.94 1.00 -9.82
CA LEU A 170 -1.73 1.29 -10.56
C LEU A 170 -1.11 0.02 -11.15
N GLY A 171 -0.92 -1.02 -10.34
CA GLY A 171 -0.35 -2.29 -10.77
C GLY A 171 -1.11 -2.93 -11.93
N ASN A 172 -2.46 -2.89 -11.86
CA ASN A 172 -3.32 -3.39 -12.93
C ASN A 172 -3.32 -2.48 -14.16
N ARG A 173 -3.44 -1.17 -13.98
CA ARG A 173 -3.57 -0.21 -15.07
C ARG A 173 -2.30 -0.07 -15.90
N THR A 174 -1.14 -0.11 -15.27
CA THR A 174 0.14 0.07 -15.95
C THR A 174 0.71 -1.20 -16.58
N GLY A 175 0.12 -2.37 -16.29
CA GLY A 175 0.70 -3.66 -16.66
C GLY A 175 1.88 -4.07 -15.77
N LEU A 176 2.21 -3.29 -14.73
CA LEU A 176 3.30 -3.57 -13.81
C LEU A 176 3.07 -4.87 -13.03
N ALA A 177 1.87 -5.04 -12.47
CA ALA A 177 1.51 -6.22 -11.69
C ALA A 177 0.00 -6.52 -11.76
N PRO A 178 -0.54 -6.94 -12.91
CA PRO A 178 -1.95 -7.28 -13.03
C PRO A 178 -2.33 -8.42 -12.09
N GLY A 179 -3.41 -8.25 -11.34
CA GLY A 179 -3.91 -9.26 -10.40
C GLY A 179 -5.34 -8.97 -9.95
N LYS A 180 -6.09 -10.04 -9.64
CA LYS A 180 -7.50 -9.95 -9.22
C LYS A 180 -7.67 -9.58 -7.73
N THR A 181 -6.65 -9.78 -6.91
CA THR A 181 -6.66 -9.50 -5.48
C THR A 181 -5.46 -8.66 -5.05
N PRO A 182 -5.54 -7.89 -3.96
CA PRO A 182 -4.39 -7.17 -3.42
C PRO A 182 -3.16 -8.06 -3.17
N LEU A 183 -3.36 -9.27 -2.65
CA LEU A 183 -2.27 -10.23 -2.43
C LEU A 183 -1.61 -10.67 -3.74
N ALA A 184 -2.39 -10.95 -4.79
CA ALA A 184 -1.83 -11.32 -6.09
C ALA A 184 -0.99 -10.18 -6.69
N VAL A 185 -1.43 -8.92 -6.53
CA VAL A 185 -0.69 -7.73 -6.94
C VAL A 185 0.59 -7.57 -6.10
N GLU A 186 0.49 -7.72 -4.77
CA GLU A 186 1.62 -7.66 -3.84
C GLU A 186 2.74 -8.64 -4.25
N LEU A 187 2.40 -9.94 -4.36
CA LEU A 187 3.37 -10.98 -4.70
C LEU A 187 4.01 -10.75 -6.08
N LYS A 188 3.22 -10.25 -7.03
CA LYS A 188 3.72 -9.94 -8.36
C LYS A 188 4.64 -8.71 -8.37
N LEU A 189 4.32 -7.67 -7.60
CA LEU A 189 5.18 -6.50 -7.43
C LEU A 189 6.53 -6.90 -6.80
N LEU A 190 6.50 -7.66 -5.71
CA LEU A 190 7.72 -8.12 -5.04
C LEU A 190 8.61 -8.97 -5.94
N LYS A 191 8.02 -9.75 -6.85
CA LYS A 191 8.78 -10.58 -7.82
C LYS A 191 9.36 -9.76 -8.98
N ARG A 192 8.68 -8.71 -9.41
CA ARG A 192 8.99 -7.99 -10.66
C ARG A 192 9.81 -6.73 -10.47
N ILE A 193 9.67 -6.08 -9.32
CA ILE A 193 10.44 -4.86 -9.03
C ILE A 193 11.90 -5.23 -8.76
N PRO A 194 12.86 -4.57 -9.43
CA PRO A 194 14.27 -4.81 -9.15
C PRO A 194 14.62 -4.54 -7.67
N PRO A 195 15.43 -5.39 -7.02
CA PRO A 195 15.71 -5.31 -5.58
C PRO A 195 16.14 -3.93 -5.09
N LYS A 196 16.92 -3.20 -5.88
CA LYS A 196 17.42 -1.84 -5.57
C LYS A 196 16.33 -0.77 -5.43
N TYR A 197 15.09 -1.07 -5.82
CA TYR A 197 13.95 -0.15 -5.72
C TYR A 197 12.90 -0.61 -4.69
N LEU A 198 12.95 -1.88 -4.23
CA LEU A 198 11.86 -2.48 -3.46
C LEU A 198 11.49 -1.71 -2.19
N VAL A 199 12.47 -1.19 -1.47
CA VAL A 199 12.23 -0.45 -0.21
C VAL A 199 11.42 0.81 -0.46
N ASP A 200 11.78 1.58 -1.49
CA ASP A 200 11.14 2.85 -1.81
C ASP A 200 9.91 2.70 -2.70
N ALA A 201 9.77 1.56 -3.37
CA ALA A 201 8.72 1.31 -4.37
C ALA A 201 7.30 1.53 -3.83
N HIS A 202 7.05 1.15 -2.56
CA HIS A 202 5.76 1.37 -1.93
C HIS A 202 5.36 2.85 -1.97
N HIS A 203 6.27 3.74 -1.57
CA HIS A 203 6.00 5.18 -1.50
C HIS A 203 5.87 5.80 -2.89
N TRP A 204 6.75 5.46 -3.84
CA TRP A 204 6.59 5.95 -5.22
C TRP A 204 5.26 5.54 -5.81
N LEU A 205 4.86 4.28 -5.65
CA LEU A 205 3.61 3.78 -6.23
C LEU A 205 2.37 4.40 -5.58
N ILE A 206 2.35 4.57 -4.25
CA ILE A 206 1.20 5.17 -3.57
C ILE A 206 1.05 6.65 -3.93
N LEU A 207 2.15 7.43 -3.90
CA LEU A 207 2.15 8.85 -4.27
C LEU A 207 1.76 9.04 -5.73
N HIS A 208 2.33 8.25 -6.65
CA HIS A 208 1.97 8.28 -8.06
C HIS A 208 0.49 7.92 -8.29
N GLY A 209 -0.03 6.94 -7.57
CA GLY A 209 -1.45 6.55 -7.61
C GLY A 209 -2.38 7.61 -7.04
N ARG A 210 -1.96 8.37 -6.03
CA ARG A 210 -2.75 9.47 -5.43
C ARG A 210 -2.81 10.68 -6.34
N TYR A 211 -1.67 11.13 -6.84
CA TYR A 211 -1.55 12.47 -7.43
C TYR A 211 -1.51 12.47 -8.95
N VAL A 212 -1.05 11.40 -9.60
CA VAL A 212 -0.89 11.34 -11.06
C VAL A 212 -1.85 10.33 -11.68
N CYS A 213 -1.72 9.04 -11.35
CA CYS A 213 -2.55 7.98 -11.91
C CYS A 213 -3.88 7.86 -11.15
N GLN A 214 -4.67 8.93 -11.13
CA GLN A 214 -5.94 9.03 -10.42
C GLN A 214 -7.00 8.04 -10.96
N ALA A 215 -8.03 7.73 -10.14
CA ALA A 215 -9.03 6.72 -10.49
C ALA A 215 -9.85 7.09 -11.73
N ARG A 216 -10.48 8.26 -11.73
CA ARG A 216 -11.41 8.71 -12.80
C ARG A 216 -10.70 9.40 -13.94
N LYS A 217 -9.77 10.32 -13.66
CA LYS A 217 -9.02 11.10 -14.64
C LYS A 217 -7.53 11.02 -14.36
N PRO A 218 -6.84 9.97 -14.85
CA PRO A 218 -5.38 9.91 -14.71
C PRO A 218 -4.72 11.02 -15.53
N LEU A 219 -3.75 11.72 -14.94
CA LEU A 219 -3.05 12.84 -15.59
C LEU A 219 -1.94 12.29 -16.50
N CYS A 220 -2.30 11.53 -17.54
CA CYS A 220 -1.33 10.85 -18.41
C CYS A 220 -0.43 11.83 -19.18
N HIS A 221 -0.93 13.02 -19.52
CA HIS A 221 -0.18 14.09 -20.19
C HIS A 221 0.95 14.69 -19.33
N GLN A 222 0.84 14.56 -17.98
CA GLN A 222 1.87 15.02 -17.02
C GLN A 222 2.64 13.85 -16.38
N CYS A 223 2.35 12.61 -16.80
CA CYS A 223 2.90 11.43 -16.18
C CYS A 223 4.32 11.15 -16.68
N ALA A 224 5.31 11.31 -15.83
CA ALA A 224 6.73 11.06 -16.16
C ALA A 224 7.01 9.64 -16.66
N VAL A 225 6.20 8.66 -16.26
CA VAL A 225 6.35 7.25 -16.64
C VAL A 225 5.36 6.80 -17.72
N ALA A 226 4.68 7.73 -18.40
CA ALA A 226 3.67 7.43 -19.42
C ALA A 226 4.22 6.56 -20.57
N ALA A 227 5.49 6.76 -20.96
CA ALA A 227 6.14 6.01 -22.04
C ALA A 227 6.27 4.50 -21.74
N TYR A 228 6.37 4.13 -20.48
CA TYR A 228 6.57 2.75 -20.03
C TYR A 228 5.27 2.04 -19.62
N CYS A 229 4.15 2.75 -19.62
CA CYS A 229 2.86 2.29 -19.10
C CYS A 229 1.99 1.69 -20.22
N ASP A 230 1.43 0.51 -19.98
CA ASP A 230 0.57 -0.20 -20.95
C ASP A 230 -0.86 0.35 -21.05
N PHE A 231 -1.26 1.25 -20.14
CA PHE A 231 -2.61 1.83 -20.14
C PHE A 231 -2.90 2.61 -21.44
N LYS A 232 -4.00 2.25 -22.09
CA LYS A 232 -4.48 2.91 -23.33
C LYS A 232 -6.00 3.04 -23.32
N PRO A 233 -6.57 4.09 -23.92
CA PRO A 233 -5.87 5.26 -24.45
C PRO A 233 -5.32 6.14 -23.31
N LYS A 234 -4.21 6.84 -23.53
CA LYS A 234 -3.73 7.85 -22.59
C LYS A 234 -4.71 9.02 -22.58
N THR A 235 -4.96 9.59 -21.40
CA THR A 235 -5.79 10.80 -21.31
C THR A 235 -5.03 11.98 -21.88
N ALA A 236 -5.68 12.74 -22.77
CA ALA A 236 -5.22 14.04 -23.21
C ALA A 236 -5.42 15.11 -22.10
N SER A 237 -4.79 16.24 -22.25
CA SER A 237 -4.98 17.43 -21.38
C SER A 237 -6.41 17.94 -21.38
#